data_9996b0c8fdb585c597741f6743f0fa2b
#
_entry.id   9996b0c8fdb585c597741f6743f0fa2b
#
_cell.length_a   1.000
_cell.length_b   1.000
_cell.length_c   1.000
_cell.angle_alpha   90.00
_cell.angle_beta   90.00
_cell.angle_gamma   90.00
#
_symmetry.space_group_name_H-M   'P 1'
#
loop_
_entity.id
_entity.type
_entity.pdbx_description
1 polymer ?
#
loop_
_entity_poly.entity_id
_entity_poly.type
_entity_poly.pdbx_seq_one_letter_code
_entity_poly.pdbx_strand_id
1 'polypeptide(L)'
;MSAAYAVSDCWTMTRRELAHWARQPVQVAVGLVFPVMMLVMFGYLVGGGRTVPGDYVDFLVPGMLTLTMVFGLEGTMTAVTRDLDKGVVDRFRSMPMTDGAVLVGRAAADMLQSAAGLLVMTGVGYAMGWRAHGGPAAFAGALGLLLLLRFAMLWAGIFLALVAGRPELVQSVQILVWPFGFLSNAFASPDSMPGWLGAAVEWNPMSATATAVRELFGNPGGEPGWVTAAVLWPLALLALFFPLAVRRFRRLGA
;
A
#
# COMPACT_ATOMS: atom_id res chain seq x y z
N MET A 1 24.30 -22.57 3.12
CA MET A 1 24.12 -21.56 4.19
C MET A 1 22.88 -21.94 4.98
N SER A 2 22.94 -21.94 6.33
CA SER A 2 21.80 -22.37 7.15
C SER A 2 20.69 -21.31 7.13
N ALA A 3 19.42 -21.72 7.28
CA ALA A 3 18.26 -20.80 7.35
C ALA A 3 18.42 -19.73 8.46
N ALA A 4 19.18 -20.04 9.52
CA ALA A 4 19.46 -19.12 10.61
C ALA A 4 20.29 -17.90 10.15
N TYR A 5 21.25 -18.06 9.25
CA TYR A 5 22.02 -16.93 8.69
C TYR A 5 21.14 -16.05 7.80
N ALA A 6 20.27 -16.63 6.99
CA ALA A 6 19.34 -15.87 6.15
C ALA A 6 18.39 -15.00 6.99
N VAL A 7 17.86 -15.53 8.09
CA VAL A 7 16.99 -14.76 9.02
C VAL A 7 17.77 -13.63 9.69
N SER A 8 19.00 -13.88 10.13
CA SER A 8 19.88 -12.86 10.74
C SER A 8 20.19 -11.73 9.76
N ASP A 9 20.49 -12.05 8.49
CA ASP A 9 20.76 -11.09 7.44
C ASP A 9 19.53 -10.22 7.16
N CYS A 10 18.34 -10.83 7.01
CA CYS A 10 17.08 -10.12 6.82
C CYS A 10 16.79 -9.18 8.00
N TRP A 11 16.98 -9.64 9.24
CA TRP A 11 16.77 -8.81 10.43
C TRP A 11 17.73 -7.61 10.49
N THR A 12 19.00 -7.83 10.15
CA THR A 12 20.02 -6.77 10.11
C THR A 12 19.63 -5.69 9.08
N MET A 13 19.14 -6.11 7.91
CA MET A 13 18.66 -5.17 6.87
C MET A 13 17.41 -4.43 7.32
N THR A 14 16.44 -5.12 7.91
CA THR A 14 15.22 -4.49 8.45
C THR A 14 15.57 -3.45 9.52
N ARG A 15 16.44 -3.79 10.47
CA ARG A 15 16.88 -2.88 11.54
C ARG A 15 17.61 -1.64 10.98
N ARG A 16 18.40 -1.81 9.93
CA ARG A 16 19.08 -0.72 9.24
C ARG A 16 18.05 0.27 8.66
N GLU A 17 17.05 -0.23 7.94
CA GLU A 17 15.98 0.61 7.34
C GLU A 17 15.16 1.32 8.42
N LEU A 18 14.78 0.63 9.49
CA LEU A 18 14.09 1.22 10.64
C LEU A 18 14.92 2.31 11.32
N ALA A 19 16.23 2.10 11.50
CA ALA A 19 17.13 3.10 12.04
C ALA A 19 17.26 4.33 11.11
N HIS A 20 17.18 4.14 9.80
CA HIS A 20 17.17 5.23 8.84
C HIS A 20 15.91 6.10 8.99
N TRP A 21 14.74 5.48 9.14
CA TRP A 21 13.49 6.23 9.38
C TRP A 21 13.47 6.93 10.73
N ALA A 22 13.97 6.29 11.79
CA ALA A 22 14.08 6.93 13.10
C ALA A 22 14.96 8.19 13.09
N ARG A 23 15.94 8.24 12.18
CA ARG A 23 16.80 9.40 11.98
C ARG A 23 16.22 10.45 11.03
N GLN A 24 15.17 10.11 10.28
CA GLN A 24 14.50 11.00 9.33
C GLN A 24 12.99 11.04 9.55
N PRO A 25 12.51 11.39 10.76
CA PRO A 25 11.08 11.37 11.08
C PRO A 25 10.26 12.31 10.20
N VAL A 26 10.87 13.41 9.76
CA VAL A 26 10.24 14.39 8.86
C VAL A 26 9.88 13.77 7.52
N GLN A 27 10.74 12.91 6.94
CA GLN A 27 10.48 12.28 5.67
C GLN A 27 9.31 11.28 5.77
N VAL A 28 9.22 10.54 6.88
CA VAL A 28 8.10 9.64 7.17
C VAL A 28 6.79 10.42 7.35
N ALA A 29 6.86 11.52 8.12
CA ALA A 29 5.71 12.40 8.33
C ALA A 29 5.20 13.01 7.02
N VAL A 30 6.09 13.52 6.17
CA VAL A 30 5.75 14.10 4.85
C VAL A 30 5.01 13.07 3.98
N GLY A 31 5.41 11.79 4.01
CA GLY A 31 4.71 10.72 3.28
C GLY A 31 3.26 10.50 3.74
N LEU A 32 2.93 10.86 4.98
CA LEU A 32 1.58 10.74 5.54
C LEU A 32 0.76 12.04 5.42
N VAL A 33 1.42 13.19 5.23
CA VAL A 33 0.72 14.49 5.13
C VAL A 33 -0.29 14.48 3.99
N PHE A 34 0.08 13.98 2.82
CA PHE A 34 -0.81 13.96 1.66
C PHE A 34 -2.06 13.08 1.89
N PRO A 35 -1.96 11.80 2.27
CA PRO A 35 -3.13 10.98 2.59
C PRO A 35 -4.01 11.56 3.70
N VAL A 36 -3.41 12.08 4.76
CA VAL A 36 -4.15 12.73 5.86
C VAL A 36 -4.86 13.98 5.38
N MET A 37 -4.19 14.85 4.62
CA MET A 37 -4.78 16.06 4.05
C MET A 37 -5.96 15.71 3.12
N MET A 38 -5.81 14.69 2.27
CA MET A 38 -6.88 14.21 1.39
C MET A 38 -8.06 13.69 2.19
N LEU A 39 -7.83 12.88 3.24
CA LEU A 39 -8.88 12.38 4.10
C LEU A 39 -9.64 13.53 4.77
N VAL A 40 -8.93 14.50 5.35
CA VAL A 40 -9.52 15.66 6.02
C VAL A 40 -10.26 16.53 5.00
N MET A 41 -9.65 16.83 3.86
CA MET A 41 -10.24 17.66 2.82
C MET A 41 -11.55 17.05 2.30
N PHE A 42 -11.52 15.79 1.86
CA PHE A 42 -12.73 15.14 1.35
C PHE A 42 -13.78 14.93 2.45
N GLY A 43 -13.37 14.56 3.66
CA GLY A 43 -14.28 14.37 4.78
C GLY A 43 -15.06 15.63 5.14
N TYR A 44 -14.41 16.81 5.14
CA TYR A 44 -15.07 18.06 5.50
C TYR A 44 -15.67 18.81 4.29
N LEU A 45 -14.98 18.86 3.14
CA LEU A 45 -15.50 19.58 1.95
C LEU A 45 -16.69 18.86 1.30
N VAL A 46 -16.59 17.54 1.14
CA VAL A 46 -17.64 16.75 0.51
C VAL A 46 -18.67 16.29 1.53
N GLY A 47 -18.22 15.87 2.72
CA GLY A 47 -19.09 15.43 3.81
C GLY A 47 -19.86 16.56 4.49
N GLY A 48 -19.29 17.77 4.60
CA GLY A 48 -19.90 18.91 5.29
C GLY A 48 -21.11 19.53 4.59
N GLY A 49 -21.35 19.23 3.32
CA GLY A 49 -22.54 19.67 2.56
C GLY A 49 -23.75 18.73 2.65
N ARG A 50 -23.64 17.61 3.36
CA ARG A 50 -24.70 16.60 3.52
C ARG A 50 -25.36 16.70 4.89
N THR A 51 -26.64 16.41 4.94
CA THR A 51 -27.48 16.46 6.15
C THR A 51 -27.09 15.44 7.23
N VAL A 52 -26.20 14.48 6.89
CA VAL A 52 -25.67 13.48 7.83
C VAL A 52 -24.16 13.36 7.63
N PRO A 53 -23.34 14.15 8.34
CA PRO A 53 -21.88 14.13 8.18
C PRO A 53 -21.21 12.77 8.47
N GLY A 54 -21.78 11.95 9.37
CA GLY A 54 -21.25 10.66 9.79
C GLY A 54 -21.17 9.63 8.65
N ASP A 55 -22.21 9.49 7.85
CA ASP A 55 -22.33 8.45 6.83
C ASP A 55 -21.26 8.55 5.73
N TYR A 56 -20.88 9.79 5.34
CA TYR A 56 -19.85 9.97 4.32
C TYR A 56 -18.43 9.69 4.86
N VAL A 57 -18.14 10.07 6.10
CA VAL A 57 -16.84 9.79 6.72
C VAL A 57 -16.68 8.28 6.92
N ASP A 58 -17.76 7.58 7.30
CA ASP A 58 -17.76 6.12 7.44
C ASP A 58 -17.57 5.40 6.09
N PHE A 59 -18.06 5.98 5.00
CA PHE A 59 -17.77 5.48 3.65
C PHE A 59 -16.33 5.81 3.21
N LEU A 60 -15.85 7.02 3.48
CA LEU A 60 -14.59 7.57 2.96
C LEU A 60 -13.37 6.92 3.62
N VAL A 61 -13.37 6.76 4.96
CA VAL A 61 -12.18 6.31 5.70
C VAL A 61 -11.67 4.96 5.20
N PRO A 62 -12.48 3.88 5.04
CA PRO A 62 -11.99 2.61 4.52
C PRO A 62 -11.43 2.70 3.10
N GLY A 63 -12.04 3.53 2.26
CA GLY A 63 -11.54 3.83 0.90
C GLY A 63 -10.17 4.51 0.93
N MET A 64 -9.99 5.50 1.80
CA MET A 64 -8.73 6.22 1.96
C MET A 64 -7.62 5.34 2.58
N LEU A 65 -7.96 4.44 3.50
CA LEU A 65 -7.04 3.43 4.01
C LEU A 65 -6.53 2.53 2.88
N THR A 66 -7.44 2.07 2.01
CA THR A 66 -7.10 1.26 0.83
C THR A 66 -6.20 2.02 -0.14
N LEU A 67 -6.56 3.26 -0.45
CA LEU A 67 -5.79 4.13 -1.35
C LEU A 67 -4.37 4.38 -0.82
N THR A 68 -4.23 4.61 0.49
CA THR A 68 -2.93 4.80 1.14
C THR A 68 -2.03 3.55 0.98
N MET A 69 -2.61 2.36 1.08
CA MET A 69 -1.85 1.11 0.89
C MET A 69 -1.36 0.95 -0.54
N VAL A 70 -2.13 1.40 -1.52
CA VAL A 70 -1.71 1.33 -2.93
C VAL A 70 -0.67 2.40 -3.27
N PHE A 71 -0.85 3.63 -2.83
CA PHE A 71 0.11 4.71 -3.07
C PHE A 71 1.46 4.48 -2.36
N GLY A 72 1.51 3.62 -1.37
CA GLY A 72 2.77 3.12 -0.83
C GLY A 72 3.72 2.50 -1.87
N LEU A 73 3.19 2.04 -3.02
CA LEU A 73 3.98 1.57 -4.17
C LEU A 73 4.98 2.64 -4.65
N GLU A 74 4.60 3.91 -4.69
CA GLU A 74 5.46 5.02 -5.10
C GLU A 74 6.68 5.17 -4.20
N GLY A 75 6.47 5.10 -2.89
CA GLY A 75 7.56 5.12 -1.91
C GLY A 75 8.54 3.96 -2.10
N THR A 76 8.01 2.75 -2.34
CA THR A 76 8.80 1.56 -2.63
C THR A 76 9.63 1.74 -3.91
N MET A 77 9.00 2.22 -5.00
CA MET A 77 9.69 2.46 -6.27
C MET A 77 10.84 3.46 -6.10
N THR A 78 10.56 4.62 -5.50
CA THR A 78 11.56 5.67 -5.27
C THR A 78 12.73 5.16 -4.45
N ALA A 79 12.46 4.39 -3.43
CA ALA A 79 13.48 3.89 -2.53
C ALA A 79 14.35 2.81 -3.19
N VAL A 80 13.75 1.89 -3.96
CA VAL A 80 14.52 0.87 -4.72
C VAL A 80 15.40 1.52 -5.78
N THR A 81 14.87 2.48 -6.52
CA THR A 81 15.65 3.19 -7.54
C THR A 81 16.82 3.96 -6.95
N ARG A 82 16.60 4.61 -5.80
CA ARG A 82 17.69 5.30 -5.07
C ARG A 82 18.80 4.33 -4.64
N ASP A 83 18.45 3.12 -4.23
CA ASP A 83 19.44 2.10 -3.87
C ASP A 83 20.22 1.59 -5.10
N LEU A 84 19.56 1.48 -6.26
CA LEU A 84 20.21 1.15 -7.53
C LEU A 84 21.20 2.25 -7.94
N ASP A 85 20.78 3.51 -7.94
CA ASP A 85 21.61 4.67 -8.33
C ASP A 85 22.87 4.82 -7.45
N LYS A 86 22.75 4.49 -6.17
CA LYS A 86 23.87 4.56 -5.23
C LYS A 86 24.79 3.35 -5.24
N GLY A 87 24.55 2.37 -6.14
CA GLY A 87 25.31 1.13 -6.18
C GLY A 87 25.24 0.30 -4.88
N VAL A 88 24.19 0.53 -4.09
CA VAL A 88 23.99 -0.18 -2.81
C VAL A 88 23.79 -1.67 -3.06
N VAL A 89 23.10 -2.03 -4.12
CA VAL A 89 22.87 -3.41 -4.54
C VAL A 89 24.19 -4.12 -4.88
N ASP A 90 25.10 -3.48 -5.62
CA ASP A 90 26.39 -4.05 -6.00
C ASP A 90 27.31 -4.25 -4.79
N ARG A 91 27.26 -3.29 -3.85
CA ARG A 91 28.00 -3.41 -2.59
C ARG A 91 27.52 -4.60 -1.74
N PHE A 92 26.20 -4.84 -1.67
CA PHE A 92 25.68 -5.99 -0.91
C PHE A 92 26.00 -7.32 -1.58
N ARG A 93 26.10 -7.37 -2.89
CA ARG A 93 26.51 -8.58 -3.63
C ARG A 93 27.96 -8.97 -3.40
N SER A 94 28.82 -8.01 -3.10
CA SER A 94 30.24 -8.30 -2.75
C SER A 94 30.38 -8.80 -1.30
N MET A 95 29.33 -8.78 -0.48
CA MET A 95 29.34 -9.29 0.88
C MET A 95 28.83 -10.76 0.92
N PRO A 96 29.30 -11.57 1.86
CA PRO A 96 28.86 -12.97 2.02
C PRO A 96 27.45 -13.04 2.63
N MET A 97 26.46 -12.46 1.94
CA MET A 97 25.05 -12.41 2.33
C MET A 97 24.18 -13.24 1.38
N THR A 98 23.00 -13.65 1.86
CA THR A 98 22.02 -14.34 1.02
C THR A 98 21.45 -13.40 -0.03
N ASP A 99 21.47 -13.77 -1.32
CA ASP A 99 21.03 -12.94 -2.46
C ASP A 99 19.66 -12.26 -2.31
N GLY A 100 18.76 -12.87 -1.56
CA GLY A 100 17.41 -12.33 -1.31
C GLY A 100 17.28 -11.49 -0.04
N ALA A 101 18.28 -11.49 0.85
CA ALA A 101 18.17 -10.86 2.18
C ALA A 101 17.90 -9.35 2.08
N VAL A 102 18.48 -8.69 1.09
CA VAL A 102 18.30 -7.25 0.84
C VAL A 102 16.85 -6.93 0.48
N LEU A 103 16.26 -7.70 -0.45
CA LEU A 103 14.86 -7.49 -0.87
C LEU A 103 13.87 -7.82 0.27
N VAL A 104 14.10 -8.92 0.98
CA VAL A 104 13.24 -9.35 2.08
C VAL A 104 13.33 -8.39 3.26
N GLY A 105 14.53 -7.98 3.64
CA GLY A 105 14.73 -7.01 4.73
C GLY A 105 14.09 -5.67 4.43
N ARG A 106 14.19 -5.21 3.17
CA ARG A 106 13.49 -4.01 2.71
C ARG A 106 11.98 -4.20 2.75
N ALA A 107 11.47 -5.31 2.22
CA ALA A 107 10.04 -5.60 2.23
C ALA A 107 9.48 -5.62 3.66
N ALA A 108 10.18 -6.24 4.61
CA ALA A 108 9.77 -6.25 6.00
C ALA A 108 9.73 -4.84 6.62
N ALA A 109 10.75 -4.03 6.36
CA ALA A 109 10.78 -2.65 6.82
C ALA A 109 9.62 -1.83 6.22
N ASP A 110 9.41 -1.88 4.91
CA ASP A 110 8.35 -1.18 4.21
C ASP A 110 6.94 -1.60 4.72
N MET A 111 6.73 -2.88 5.03
CA MET A 111 5.50 -3.37 5.67
C MET A 111 5.29 -2.80 7.07
N LEU A 112 6.34 -2.71 7.88
CA LEU A 112 6.27 -2.09 9.22
C LEU A 112 5.93 -0.60 9.13
N GLN A 113 6.52 0.12 8.19
CA GLN A 113 6.17 1.52 7.93
C GLN A 113 4.72 1.66 7.49
N SER A 114 4.27 0.80 6.59
CA SER A 114 2.91 0.82 6.08
C SER A 114 1.90 0.50 7.18
N ALA A 115 2.22 -0.44 8.08
CA ALA A 115 1.40 -0.73 9.26
C ALA A 115 1.33 0.48 10.21
N ALA A 116 2.45 1.17 10.45
CA ALA A 116 2.45 2.39 11.26
C ALA A 116 1.62 3.51 10.58
N GLY A 117 1.75 3.70 9.28
CA GLY A 117 0.94 4.64 8.51
C GLY A 117 -0.55 4.32 8.57
N LEU A 118 -0.90 3.03 8.48
CA LEU A 118 -2.26 2.54 8.61
C LEU A 118 -2.86 2.87 10.00
N LEU A 119 -2.07 2.70 11.06
CA LEU A 119 -2.49 3.08 12.42
C LEU A 119 -2.72 4.59 12.55
N VAL A 120 -1.84 5.41 11.99
CA VAL A 120 -2.00 6.87 11.99
C VAL A 120 -3.27 7.27 11.25
N MET A 121 -3.48 6.75 10.02
CA MET A 121 -4.68 7.04 9.22
C MET A 121 -5.96 6.59 9.91
N THR A 122 -5.94 5.40 10.53
CA THR A 122 -7.06 4.90 11.36
C THR A 122 -7.33 5.85 12.53
N GLY A 123 -6.29 6.32 13.23
CA GLY A 123 -6.40 7.29 14.32
C GLY A 123 -7.00 8.62 13.88
N VAL A 124 -6.59 9.13 12.71
CA VAL A 124 -7.18 10.35 12.11
C VAL A 124 -8.65 10.11 11.77
N GLY A 125 -9.01 8.95 11.20
CA GLY A 125 -10.39 8.58 10.94
C GLY A 125 -11.23 8.60 12.23
N TYR A 126 -10.75 8.01 13.29
CA TYR A 126 -11.42 8.05 14.62
C TYR A 126 -11.56 9.48 15.15
N ALA A 127 -10.55 10.33 14.97
CA ALA A 127 -10.59 11.74 15.37
C ALA A 127 -11.63 12.55 14.57
N MET A 128 -11.87 12.18 13.30
CA MET A 128 -12.89 12.78 12.45
C MET A 128 -14.31 12.25 12.70
N GLY A 129 -14.48 11.29 13.62
CA GLY A 129 -15.79 10.73 13.97
C GLY A 129 -16.09 9.37 13.33
N TRP A 130 -15.24 8.83 12.47
CA TRP A 130 -15.38 7.49 11.93
C TRP A 130 -15.44 6.43 13.03
N ARG A 131 -16.29 5.43 12.85
CA ARG A 131 -16.39 4.29 13.77
C ARG A 131 -16.47 2.98 13.01
N ALA A 132 -15.69 2.00 13.47
CA ALA A 132 -15.83 0.61 13.03
C ALA A 132 -16.90 -0.06 13.90
N HIS A 133 -17.94 -0.59 13.27
CA HIS A 133 -19.06 -1.27 13.91
C HIS A 133 -18.92 -2.80 13.87
N GLY A 134 -18.00 -3.33 13.05
CA GLY A 134 -17.59 -4.74 13.04
C GLY A 134 -16.85 -5.09 14.33
N GLY A 135 -17.01 -6.32 14.82
CA GLY A 135 -16.29 -6.78 16.01
C GLY A 135 -14.75 -6.79 15.85
N PRO A 136 -13.99 -7.04 16.95
CA PRO A 136 -12.52 -7.00 16.91
C PRO A 136 -11.89 -7.94 15.88
N ALA A 137 -12.49 -9.11 15.63
CA ALA A 137 -12.02 -10.06 14.64
C ALA A 137 -12.20 -9.52 13.22
N ALA A 138 -13.34 -8.88 12.90
CA ALA A 138 -13.59 -8.26 11.61
C ALA A 138 -12.65 -7.06 11.39
N PHE A 139 -12.41 -6.26 12.42
CA PHE A 139 -11.45 -5.17 12.40
C PHE A 139 -10.03 -5.68 12.07
N ALA A 140 -9.56 -6.71 12.74
CA ALA A 140 -8.27 -7.33 12.46
C ALA A 140 -8.21 -7.92 11.04
N GLY A 141 -9.30 -8.53 10.57
CA GLY A 141 -9.44 -9.02 9.20
C GLY A 141 -9.31 -7.91 8.15
N ALA A 142 -9.95 -6.76 8.38
CA ALA A 142 -9.86 -5.59 7.52
C ALA A 142 -8.42 -5.06 7.42
N LEU A 143 -7.74 -4.92 8.56
CA LEU A 143 -6.32 -4.54 8.58
C LEU A 143 -5.44 -5.57 7.86
N GLY A 144 -5.74 -6.85 8.02
CA GLY A 144 -5.06 -7.95 7.32
C GLY A 144 -5.21 -7.85 5.79
N LEU A 145 -6.42 -7.56 5.29
CA LEU A 145 -6.67 -7.35 3.85
C LEU A 145 -5.91 -6.13 3.32
N LEU A 146 -5.90 -5.02 4.05
CA LEU A 146 -5.16 -3.82 3.67
C LEU A 146 -3.65 -4.09 3.60
N LEU A 147 -3.10 -4.81 4.57
CA LEU A 147 -1.69 -5.18 4.57
C LEU A 147 -1.36 -6.23 3.48
N LEU A 148 -2.28 -7.13 3.15
CA LEU A 148 -2.13 -8.06 2.04
C LEU A 148 -2.07 -7.31 0.70
N LEU A 149 -2.98 -6.36 0.48
CA LEU A 149 -2.95 -5.48 -0.70
C LEU A 149 -1.62 -4.71 -0.75
N ARG A 150 -1.19 -4.12 0.37
CA ARG A 150 0.08 -3.40 0.46
C ARG A 150 1.26 -4.29 0.10
N PHE A 151 1.28 -5.53 0.57
CA PHE A 151 2.35 -6.47 0.28
C PHE A 151 2.42 -6.83 -1.21
N ALA A 152 1.27 -6.99 -1.87
CA ALA A 152 1.23 -7.18 -3.32
C ALA A 152 1.74 -5.94 -4.09
N MET A 153 1.31 -4.73 -3.68
CA MET A 153 1.76 -3.47 -4.29
C MET A 153 3.26 -3.22 -4.07
N LEU A 154 3.81 -3.64 -2.94
CA LEU A 154 5.23 -3.58 -2.66
C LEU A 154 6.04 -4.36 -3.71
N TRP A 155 5.66 -5.60 -4.00
CA TRP A 155 6.37 -6.41 -5.00
C TRP A 155 6.17 -5.88 -6.42
N ALA A 156 4.99 -5.34 -6.73
CA ALA A 156 4.77 -4.62 -7.98
C ALA A 156 5.70 -3.40 -8.08
N GLY A 157 5.83 -2.60 -7.02
CA GLY A 157 6.71 -1.45 -6.95
C GLY A 157 8.19 -1.81 -7.10
N ILE A 158 8.65 -2.87 -6.43
CA ILE A 158 10.03 -3.39 -6.60
C ILE A 158 10.26 -3.77 -8.08
N PHE A 159 9.35 -4.55 -8.68
CA PHE A 159 9.48 -4.97 -10.07
C PHE A 159 9.55 -3.78 -11.02
N LEU A 160 8.62 -2.83 -10.89
CA LEU A 160 8.57 -1.64 -11.74
C LEU A 160 9.84 -0.77 -11.60
N ALA A 161 10.35 -0.60 -10.38
CA ALA A 161 11.60 0.11 -10.14
C ALA A 161 12.81 -0.58 -10.79
N LEU A 162 12.90 -1.92 -10.69
CA LEU A 162 13.96 -2.70 -11.32
C LEU A 162 13.90 -2.70 -12.87
N VAL A 163 12.71 -2.49 -13.44
CA VAL A 163 12.51 -2.36 -14.89
C VAL A 163 12.84 -0.95 -15.36
N ALA A 164 12.35 0.05 -14.64
CA ALA A 164 12.58 1.47 -14.95
C ALA A 164 14.08 1.81 -14.85
N GLY A 165 14.75 1.38 -13.79
CA GLY A 165 16.19 1.51 -13.58
C GLY A 165 16.71 2.95 -13.42
N ARG A 166 15.89 3.97 -13.67
CA ARG A 166 16.26 5.40 -13.61
C ARG A 166 15.15 6.21 -12.93
N PRO A 167 15.48 7.25 -12.14
CA PRO A 167 14.50 8.07 -11.41
C PRO A 167 13.46 8.72 -12.31
N GLU A 168 13.84 9.16 -13.51
CA GLU A 168 12.94 9.85 -14.45
C GLU A 168 11.82 8.92 -14.95
N LEU A 169 12.16 7.66 -15.24
CA LEU A 169 11.17 6.66 -15.64
C LEU A 169 10.27 6.26 -14.49
N VAL A 170 10.79 6.23 -13.27
CA VAL A 170 9.98 5.98 -12.06
C VAL A 170 8.93 7.08 -11.89
N GLN A 171 9.31 8.35 -12.04
CA GLN A 171 8.34 9.45 -11.98
C GLN A 171 7.24 9.34 -13.05
N SER A 172 7.59 8.94 -14.27
CA SER A 172 6.61 8.71 -15.33
C SER A 172 5.61 7.61 -14.99
N VAL A 173 6.09 6.50 -14.40
CA VAL A 173 5.21 5.41 -13.93
C VAL A 173 4.33 5.87 -12.77
N GLN A 174 4.88 6.64 -11.83
CA GLN A 174 4.12 7.18 -10.70
C GLN A 174 2.93 8.04 -11.15
N ILE A 175 3.10 8.87 -12.17
CA ILE A 175 2.00 9.69 -12.75
C ILE A 175 0.84 8.79 -13.23
N LEU A 176 1.12 7.59 -13.74
CA LEU A 176 0.10 6.65 -14.19
C LEU A 176 -0.61 5.92 -13.03
N VAL A 177 0.03 5.80 -11.88
CA VAL A 177 -0.57 5.16 -10.69
C VAL A 177 -1.72 6.00 -10.11
N TRP A 178 -1.64 7.33 -10.22
CA TRP A 178 -2.65 8.23 -9.68
C TRP A 178 -4.04 8.05 -10.32
N PRO A 179 -4.18 8.11 -11.66
CA PRO A 179 -5.47 7.82 -12.30
C PRO A 179 -6.01 6.45 -11.90
N PHE A 180 -5.15 5.44 -11.81
CA PHE A 180 -5.57 4.10 -11.41
C PHE A 180 -6.12 4.06 -9.98
N GLY A 181 -5.52 4.83 -9.08
CA GLY A 181 -5.98 4.99 -7.70
C GLY A 181 -7.32 5.73 -7.61
N PHE A 182 -7.47 6.80 -8.38
CA PHE A 182 -8.71 7.59 -8.42
C PHE A 182 -9.85 6.90 -9.16
N LEU A 183 -9.54 5.99 -10.10
CA LEU A 183 -10.51 5.10 -10.77
C LEU A 183 -10.86 3.91 -9.86
N SER A 184 -11.23 4.21 -8.61
CA SER A 184 -11.69 3.24 -7.62
C SER A 184 -12.91 3.77 -6.87
N ASN A 185 -13.57 2.91 -6.14
CA ASN A 185 -14.71 3.32 -5.29
C ASN A 185 -14.28 3.95 -3.95
N ALA A 186 -13.03 4.41 -3.83
CA ALA A 186 -12.55 5.01 -2.59
C ALA A 186 -13.35 6.27 -2.17
N PHE A 187 -13.75 7.10 -3.15
CA PHE A 187 -14.40 8.39 -2.92
C PHE A 187 -15.91 8.40 -3.17
N ALA A 188 -16.39 7.56 -4.07
CA ALA A 188 -17.78 7.52 -4.50
C ALA A 188 -18.20 6.10 -4.87
N SER A 189 -19.49 5.77 -4.69
CA SER A 189 -20.04 4.48 -5.11
C SER A 189 -20.06 4.37 -6.63
N PRO A 190 -19.77 3.17 -7.21
CA PRO A 190 -19.90 2.91 -8.65
C PRO A 190 -21.27 3.27 -9.22
N ASP A 191 -22.35 3.08 -8.44
CA ASP A 191 -23.73 3.42 -8.83
C ASP A 191 -23.96 4.92 -9.09
N SER A 192 -23.12 5.77 -8.52
CA SER A 192 -23.17 7.23 -8.74
C SER A 192 -22.45 7.68 -10.02
N MET A 193 -21.83 6.74 -10.75
CA MET A 193 -21.00 7.00 -11.93
C MET A 193 -21.74 6.60 -13.22
N PRO A 194 -21.35 7.17 -14.40
CA PRO A 194 -21.80 6.64 -15.69
C PRO A 194 -21.50 5.15 -15.81
N GLY A 195 -22.41 4.35 -16.39
CA GLY A 195 -22.35 2.88 -16.36
C GLY A 195 -21.03 2.26 -16.84
N TRP A 196 -20.39 2.82 -17.88
CA TRP A 196 -19.08 2.36 -18.35
C TRP A 196 -17.95 2.59 -17.33
N LEU A 197 -18.04 3.71 -16.58
CA LEU A 197 -17.06 4.07 -15.56
C LEU A 197 -17.28 3.23 -14.30
N GLY A 198 -18.54 3.05 -13.88
CA GLY A 198 -18.91 2.18 -12.75
C GLY A 198 -18.38 0.76 -12.96
N ALA A 199 -18.61 0.18 -14.13
CA ALA A 199 -18.09 -1.15 -14.47
C ALA A 199 -16.54 -1.22 -14.42
N ALA A 200 -15.84 -0.20 -14.91
CA ALA A 200 -14.38 -0.15 -14.83
C ALA A 200 -13.88 -0.05 -13.37
N VAL A 201 -14.58 0.72 -12.54
CA VAL A 201 -14.28 0.89 -11.11
C VAL A 201 -14.52 -0.41 -10.33
N GLU A 202 -15.58 -1.16 -10.62
CA GLU A 202 -15.86 -2.46 -10.00
C GLU A 202 -14.77 -3.50 -10.26
N TRP A 203 -14.21 -3.50 -11.47
CA TRP A 203 -13.10 -4.41 -11.85
C TRP A 203 -11.76 -4.04 -11.22
N ASN A 204 -11.65 -2.89 -10.59
CA ASN A 204 -10.41 -2.44 -9.97
C ASN A 204 -10.12 -3.24 -8.68
N PRO A 205 -8.93 -3.86 -8.54
CA PRO A 205 -8.53 -4.57 -7.32
C PRO A 205 -8.67 -3.77 -6.04
N MET A 206 -8.49 -2.46 -6.14
CA MET A 206 -8.63 -1.53 -5.01
C MET A 206 -10.09 -1.43 -4.56
N SER A 207 -11.02 -1.37 -5.52
CA SER A 207 -12.45 -1.31 -5.22
C SER A 207 -12.92 -2.57 -4.51
N ALA A 208 -12.45 -3.74 -4.94
CA ALA A 208 -12.73 -5.00 -4.27
C ALA A 208 -12.26 -4.98 -2.81
N THR A 209 -11.03 -4.48 -2.57
CA THR A 209 -10.49 -4.37 -1.21
C THR A 209 -11.24 -3.33 -0.39
N ALA A 210 -11.55 -2.15 -0.93
CA ALA A 210 -12.27 -1.09 -0.21
C ALA A 210 -13.69 -1.54 0.18
N THR A 211 -14.42 -2.23 -0.72
CA THR A 211 -15.75 -2.79 -0.44
C THR A 211 -15.70 -3.84 0.67
N ALA A 212 -14.74 -4.78 0.60
CA ALA A 212 -14.57 -5.81 1.63
C ALA A 212 -14.16 -5.22 2.99
N VAL A 213 -13.31 -4.19 2.99
CA VAL A 213 -12.89 -3.49 4.22
C VAL A 213 -14.07 -2.74 4.84
N ARG A 214 -14.93 -2.10 4.02
CA ARG A 214 -16.20 -1.49 4.50
C ARG A 214 -17.13 -2.53 5.10
N GLU A 215 -17.30 -3.67 4.45
CA GLU A 215 -18.09 -4.79 4.96
C GLU A 215 -17.59 -5.22 6.35
N LEU A 216 -16.28 -5.47 6.49
CA LEU A 216 -15.68 -5.91 7.75
C LEU A 216 -15.76 -4.85 8.85
N PHE A 217 -15.67 -3.58 8.51
CA PHE A 217 -15.87 -2.49 9.48
C PHE A 217 -17.34 -2.22 9.80
N GLY A 218 -18.29 -2.79 9.05
CA GLY A 218 -19.72 -2.51 9.20
C GLY A 218 -20.08 -1.10 8.76
N ASN A 219 -19.38 -0.56 7.76
CA ASN A 219 -19.55 0.78 7.23
C ASN A 219 -20.36 0.79 5.92
N PRO A 220 -20.96 1.94 5.53
CA PRO A 220 -21.70 2.09 4.29
C PRO A 220 -20.86 1.73 3.05
N GLY A 221 -21.49 1.12 2.05
CA GLY A 221 -20.82 0.69 0.80
C GLY A 221 -20.01 -0.61 0.94
N GLY A 222 -20.14 -1.29 2.08
CA GLY A 222 -19.70 -2.67 2.25
C GLY A 222 -20.73 -3.64 1.68
N GLU A 223 -20.30 -4.63 0.91
CA GLU A 223 -21.17 -5.64 0.30
C GLU A 223 -20.65 -7.04 0.60
N PRO A 224 -21.56 -7.99 0.95
CA PRO A 224 -21.18 -9.38 1.22
C PRO A 224 -20.56 -10.06 0.00
N GLY A 225 -19.54 -10.87 0.26
CA GLY A 225 -18.89 -11.68 -0.79
C GLY A 225 -17.66 -11.07 -1.45
N TRP A 226 -17.38 -9.79 -1.25
CA TRP A 226 -16.20 -9.13 -1.80
C TRP A 226 -14.88 -9.50 -1.10
N VAL A 227 -14.95 -10.07 0.11
CA VAL A 227 -13.76 -10.54 0.85
C VAL A 227 -12.94 -11.54 0.01
N THR A 228 -13.61 -12.43 -0.71
CA THR A 228 -12.93 -13.41 -1.59
C THR A 228 -12.15 -12.70 -2.70
N ALA A 229 -12.76 -11.74 -3.38
CA ALA A 229 -12.10 -10.95 -4.42
C ALA A 229 -10.95 -10.11 -3.84
N ALA A 230 -11.15 -9.51 -2.65
CA ALA A 230 -10.15 -8.74 -1.93
C ALA A 230 -8.92 -9.57 -1.49
N VAL A 231 -9.05 -10.88 -1.37
CA VAL A 231 -7.93 -11.80 -1.15
C VAL A 231 -7.32 -12.26 -2.48
N LEU A 232 -8.14 -12.65 -3.44
CA LEU A 232 -7.66 -13.23 -4.70
C LEU A 232 -6.88 -12.22 -5.55
N TRP A 233 -7.32 -10.96 -5.64
CA TRP A 233 -6.64 -9.93 -6.41
C TRP A 233 -5.19 -9.67 -5.92
N PRO A 234 -4.95 -9.38 -4.63
CA PRO A 234 -3.58 -9.22 -4.12
C PRO A 234 -2.74 -10.48 -4.28
N LEU A 235 -3.31 -11.67 -4.10
CA LEU A 235 -2.58 -12.92 -4.29
C LEU A 235 -2.20 -13.15 -5.77
N ALA A 236 -3.08 -12.82 -6.72
CA ALA A 236 -2.77 -12.88 -8.14
C ALA A 236 -1.66 -11.90 -8.53
N LEU A 237 -1.74 -10.65 -8.04
CA LEU A 237 -0.68 -9.65 -8.24
C LEU A 237 0.65 -10.11 -7.63
N LEU A 238 0.62 -10.67 -6.44
CA LEU A 238 1.80 -11.21 -5.77
C LEU A 238 2.40 -12.39 -6.56
N ALA A 239 1.57 -13.33 -7.00
CA ALA A 239 1.99 -14.46 -7.81
C ALA A 239 2.63 -14.02 -9.14
N LEU A 240 2.20 -12.89 -9.70
CA LEU A 240 2.78 -12.30 -10.90
C LEU A 240 4.08 -11.54 -10.61
N PHE A 241 4.03 -10.55 -9.72
CA PHE A 241 5.13 -9.59 -9.55
C PHE A 241 6.27 -10.11 -8.69
N PHE A 242 6.02 -10.98 -7.71
CA PHE A 242 7.08 -11.54 -6.88
C PHE A 242 8.13 -12.31 -7.70
N PRO A 243 7.76 -13.32 -8.53
CA PRO A 243 8.76 -14.05 -9.31
C PRO A 243 9.42 -13.16 -10.38
N LEU A 244 8.69 -12.20 -10.96
CA LEU A 244 9.23 -11.26 -11.93
C LEU A 244 10.29 -10.34 -11.28
N ALA A 245 10.01 -9.81 -10.09
CA ALA A 245 10.95 -8.98 -9.33
C ALA A 245 12.23 -9.76 -8.97
N VAL A 246 12.07 -10.98 -8.44
CA VAL A 246 13.22 -11.82 -8.07
C VAL A 246 14.07 -12.19 -9.30
N ARG A 247 13.43 -12.58 -10.41
CA ARG A 247 14.14 -12.88 -11.67
C ARG A 247 14.87 -11.67 -12.21
N ARG A 248 14.23 -10.51 -12.21
CA ARG A 248 14.84 -9.27 -12.69
C ARG A 248 16.03 -8.84 -11.83
N PHE A 249 15.86 -8.91 -10.50
CA PHE A 249 16.93 -8.61 -9.56
C PHE A 249 18.18 -9.50 -9.76
N ARG A 250 17.98 -10.79 -9.98
CA ARG A 250 19.10 -11.71 -10.27
C ARG A 250 19.82 -11.38 -11.59
N ARG A 251 19.07 -10.96 -12.62
CA ARG A 251 19.65 -10.60 -13.93
C ARG A 251 20.45 -9.30 -13.93
N LEU A 252 20.22 -8.40 -13.00
CA LEU A 252 21.02 -7.17 -12.85
C LEU A 252 22.43 -7.46 -12.31
N GLY A 253 22.73 -8.69 -11.89
CA GLY A 253 24.00 -9.11 -11.34
C GLY A 253 24.72 -10.20 -12.16
N ALA A 254 24.17 -10.56 -13.30
CA ALA A 254 24.82 -11.42 -14.29
C ALA A 254 25.35 -10.59 -15.44
#